data_43720b056d06b0da52662f0e025962f0
#
_entry.id   43720b056d06b0da52662f0e025962f0
#
_cell.length_a   1.000
_cell.length_b   1.000
_cell.length_c   1.000
_cell.angle_alpha   90.00
_cell.angle_beta   90.00
_cell.angle_gamma   90.00
#
_symmetry.space_group_name_H-M   'P 1'
#
loop_
_entity.id
_entity.type
_entity.pdbx_description
1 polymer ?
#
loop_
_entity_poly.entity_id
_entity_poly.type
_entity_poly.pdbx_seq_one_letter_code
_entity_poly.pdbx_strand_id
1 'polypeptide(L)'
;MNVSRVIAKELKKNKINDIFMLTGYGAMYLNDSIEKEKINFYAARNEAAAPMMAEAYAKAKNSIGAVCVTAGPGATNALPGLAEAFVDSAPIIIISGQVEKKFSADNYKNLNLRSLGAAEFSITKVLKNIVKYSTTIKNPNDCLYEIQKALF
;
A
#
# COMPACT_ATOMS: atom_id res chain seq x y z
N MET A 1 -14.67 4.54 12.33
CA MET A 1 -14.28 5.01 10.98
C MET A 1 -13.65 3.85 10.20
N ASN A 2 -14.02 3.64 8.93
CA ASN A 2 -13.43 2.59 8.11
C ASN A 2 -12.19 3.15 7.39
N VAL A 3 -11.01 2.72 7.80
CA VAL A 3 -9.70 3.17 7.29
C VAL A 3 -9.58 2.99 5.78
N SER A 4 -9.96 1.82 5.27
CA SER A 4 -9.88 1.52 3.83
C SER A 4 -10.70 2.50 2.99
N ARG A 5 -11.89 2.87 3.50
CA ARG A 5 -12.76 3.83 2.82
C ARG A 5 -12.20 5.25 2.85
N VAL A 6 -11.55 5.65 3.95
CA VAL A 6 -10.86 6.95 4.02
C VAL A 6 -9.73 7.01 2.99
N ILE A 7 -8.94 5.96 2.89
CA ILE A 7 -7.85 5.86 1.91
C ILE A 7 -8.42 5.98 0.49
N ALA A 8 -9.41 5.17 0.12
CA ALA A 8 -9.99 5.18 -1.23
C ALA A 8 -10.60 6.54 -1.60
N LYS A 9 -11.31 7.18 -0.66
CA LYS A 9 -11.84 8.53 -0.86
C LYS A 9 -10.76 9.58 -1.07
N GLU A 10 -9.67 9.51 -0.30
CA GLU A 10 -8.59 10.47 -0.43
C GLU A 10 -7.82 10.28 -1.74
N LEU A 11 -7.61 9.03 -2.19
CA LEU A 11 -7.08 8.76 -3.54
C LEU A 11 -7.97 9.40 -4.61
N LYS A 12 -9.28 9.17 -4.55
CA LYS A 12 -10.23 9.72 -5.51
C LYS A 12 -10.25 11.25 -5.52
N LYS A 13 -10.23 11.87 -4.34
CA LYS A 13 -10.17 13.33 -4.17
C LYS A 13 -8.91 13.93 -4.81
N ASN A 14 -7.79 13.23 -4.74
CA ASN A 14 -6.53 13.61 -5.37
C ASN A 14 -6.43 13.17 -6.85
N LYS A 15 -7.56 12.87 -7.48
CA LYS A 15 -7.67 12.49 -8.90
C LYS A 15 -6.92 11.21 -9.29
N ILE A 16 -6.61 10.37 -8.32
CA ILE A 16 -6.07 9.04 -8.54
C ILE A 16 -7.26 8.13 -8.86
N ASN A 17 -7.50 7.94 -10.15
CA ASN A 17 -8.65 7.20 -10.67
C ASN A 17 -8.30 5.78 -11.15
N ASP A 18 -7.03 5.44 -11.16
CA ASP A 18 -6.52 4.17 -11.65
C ASP A 18 -5.55 3.58 -10.63
N ILE A 19 -5.67 2.29 -10.34
CA ILE A 19 -4.83 1.58 -9.38
C ILE A 19 -4.39 0.23 -9.94
N PHE A 20 -3.13 -0.10 -9.79
CA PHE A 20 -2.54 -1.38 -10.20
C PHE A 20 -2.44 -2.29 -8.98
N MET A 21 -2.96 -3.52 -9.06
CA MET A 21 -3.12 -4.31 -7.86
C MET A 21 -3.02 -5.81 -8.08
N LEU A 22 -2.68 -6.50 -7.01
CA LEU A 22 -2.92 -7.94 -6.87
C LEU A 22 -3.74 -8.16 -5.60
N THR A 23 -4.85 -8.88 -5.75
CA THR A 23 -5.76 -9.15 -4.64
C THR A 23 -5.14 -10.13 -3.64
N GLY A 24 -5.55 -10.03 -2.37
CA GLY A 24 -5.14 -10.95 -1.33
C GLY A 24 -5.85 -10.68 -0.02
N TYR A 25 -5.82 -11.65 0.89
CA TYR A 25 -6.55 -11.62 2.15
C TYR A 25 -6.33 -10.32 2.95
N GLY A 26 -5.09 -9.87 3.09
CA GLY A 26 -4.78 -8.67 3.87
C GLY A 26 -5.30 -7.36 3.26
N ALA A 27 -5.70 -7.36 1.98
CA ALA A 27 -6.17 -6.19 1.26
C ALA A 27 -7.68 -6.19 0.95
N MET A 28 -8.45 -7.17 1.41
CA MET A 28 -9.87 -7.32 1.04
C MET A 28 -10.70 -6.04 1.25
N TYR A 29 -10.56 -5.40 2.41
CA TYR A 29 -11.29 -4.16 2.71
C TYR A 29 -10.83 -2.96 1.87
N LEU A 30 -9.55 -2.94 1.46
CA LEU A 30 -9.04 -1.93 0.52
C LEU A 30 -9.65 -2.14 -0.85
N ASN A 31 -9.66 -3.38 -1.35
CA ASN A 31 -10.22 -3.74 -2.65
C ASN A 31 -11.70 -3.39 -2.75
N ASP A 32 -12.51 -3.75 -1.74
CA ASP A 32 -13.92 -3.38 -1.64
C ASP A 32 -14.13 -1.85 -1.61
N SER A 33 -13.26 -1.13 -0.92
CA SER A 33 -13.35 0.34 -0.84
C SER A 33 -12.94 1.02 -2.14
N ILE A 34 -11.94 0.50 -2.85
CA ILE A 34 -11.50 0.95 -4.18
C ILE A 34 -12.65 0.83 -5.18
N GLU A 35 -13.32 -0.32 -5.19
CA GLU A 35 -14.48 -0.56 -6.04
C GLU A 35 -15.64 0.40 -5.71
N LYS A 36 -16.00 0.55 -4.44
CA LYS A 36 -17.08 1.43 -3.99
C LYS A 36 -16.86 2.90 -4.33
N GLU A 37 -15.62 3.36 -4.33
CA GLU A 37 -15.27 4.73 -4.74
C GLU A 37 -15.06 4.85 -6.26
N LYS A 38 -15.35 3.78 -7.03
CA LYS A 38 -15.24 3.74 -8.49
C LYS A 38 -13.85 4.17 -9.00
N ILE A 39 -12.82 3.64 -8.36
CA ILE A 39 -11.44 3.71 -8.85
C ILE A 39 -11.25 2.51 -9.77
N ASN A 40 -10.80 2.74 -11.00
CA ASN A 40 -10.49 1.65 -11.94
C ASN A 40 -9.33 0.84 -11.40
N PHE A 41 -9.41 -0.48 -11.47
CA PHE A 41 -8.32 -1.34 -11.06
C PHE A 41 -7.81 -2.20 -12.23
N TYR A 42 -6.51 -2.39 -12.24
CA TYR A 42 -5.80 -3.20 -13.23
C TYR A 42 -5.05 -4.30 -12.51
N ALA A 43 -5.47 -5.54 -12.74
CA ALA A 43 -4.87 -6.69 -12.09
C ALA A 43 -3.49 -7.00 -12.67
N ALA A 44 -2.47 -6.98 -11.85
CA ALA A 44 -1.14 -7.47 -12.20
C ALA A 44 -1.06 -8.99 -12.06
N ARG A 45 -0.12 -9.63 -12.74
CA ARG A 45 0.14 -11.07 -12.63
C ARG A 45 0.94 -11.44 -11.39
N ASN A 46 1.71 -10.49 -10.87
CA ASN A 46 2.43 -10.58 -9.61
C ASN A 46 2.63 -9.17 -9.02
N GLU A 47 3.01 -9.10 -7.75
CA GLU A 47 3.14 -7.82 -7.05
C GLU A 47 4.35 -7.00 -7.52
N ALA A 48 5.39 -7.61 -8.08
CA ALA A 48 6.52 -6.86 -8.62
C ALA A 48 6.12 -6.05 -9.86
N ALA A 49 5.22 -6.59 -10.68
CA ALA A 49 4.74 -5.91 -11.87
C ALA A 49 3.83 -4.71 -11.55
N ALA A 50 3.10 -4.73 -10.43
CA ALA A 50 2.15 -3.65 -10.10
C ALA A 50 2.83 -2.28 -9.94
N PRO A 51 3.94 -2.11 -9.18
CA PRO A 51 4.66 -0.84 -9.13
C PRO A 51 5.26 -0.44 -10.49
N MET A 52 5.77 -1.36 -11.30
CA MET A 52 6.29 -1.06 -12.64
C MET A 52 5.18 -0.53 -13.56
N MET A 53 3.99 -1.11 -13.49
CA MET A 53 2.81 -0.60 -14.22
C MET A 53 2.43 0.80 -13.73
N ALA A 54 2.42 1.02 -12.41
CA ALA A 54 2.10 2.32 -11.81
C ALA A 54 3.14 3.37 -12.17
N GLU A 55 4.41 3.02 -12.21
CA GLU A 55 5.50 3.89 -12.64
C GLU A 55 5.34 4.32 -14.09
N ALA A 56 5.16 3.35 -15.00
CA ALA A 56 4.94 3.63 -16.42
C ALA A 56 3.71 4.54 -16.63
N TYR A 57 2.63 4.27 -15.90
CA TYR A 57 1.43 5.10 -15.90
C TYR A 57 1.72 6.52 -15.39
N ALA A 58 2.41 6.66 -14.27
CA ALA A 58 2.75 7.95 -13.67
C ALA A 58 3.55 8.83 -14.64
N LYS A 59 4.56 8.26 -15.29
CA LYS A 59 5.38 8.92 -16.31
C LYS A 59 4.56 9.32 -17.55
N ALA A 60 3.75 8.40 -18.08
CA ALA A 60 2.94 8.64 -19.28
C ALA A 60 1.82 9.68 -19.07
N LYS A 61 1.23 9.72 -17.89
CA LYS A 61 0.12 10.61 -17.54
C LYS A 61 0.56 11.89 -16.82
N ASN A 62 1.83 12.01 -16.45
CA ASN A 62 2.33 13.06 -15.56
C ASN A 62 1.48 13.20 -14.30
N SER A 63 1.26 12.09 -13.62
CA SER A 63 0.38 11.98 -12.44
C SER A 63 0.93 10.98 -11.44
N ILE A 64 0.24 10.78 -10.32
CA ILE A 64 0.62 9.78 -9.33
C ILE A 64 0.10 8.39 -9.77
N GLY A 65 1.00 7.42 -9.85
CA GLY A 65 0.66 6.01 -9.99
C GLY A 65 0.27 5.40 -8.64
N ALA A 66 -0.77 4.59 -8.59
CA ALA A 66 -1.21 3.96 -7.34
C ALA A 66 -1.12 2.43 -7.42
N VAL A 67 -0.70 1.83 -6.31
CA VAL A 67 -0.56 0.38 -6.17
C VAL A 67 -1.28 -0.10 -4.92
N CYS A 68 -1.97 -1.24 -5.03
CA CYS A 68 -2.53 -1.95 -3.87
C CYS A 68 -2.05 -3.40 -3.87
N VAL A 69 -1.44 -3.82 -2.77
CA VAL A 69 -0.97 -5.19 -2.56
C VAL A 69 -1.43 -5.74 -1.22
N THR A 70 -1.38 -7.05 -1.06
CA THR A 70 -1.72 -7.68 0.21
C THR A 70 -0.59 -7.52 1.26
N ALA A 71 -0.77 -8.13 2.42
CA ALA A 71 0.21 -8.12 3.51
C ALA A 71 1.41 -9.05 3.24
N GLY A 72 2.46 -8.89 4.02
CA GLY A 72 3.58 -9.81 4.13
C GLY A 72 4.32 -10.09 2.83
N PRO A 73 4.41 -11.35 2.39
CA PRO A 73 5.13 -11.72 1.16
C PRO A 73 4.65 -10.99 -0.09
N GLY A 74 3.35 -10.69 -0.21
CA GLY A 74 2.83 -9.89 -1.31
C GLY A 74 3.38 -8.47 -1.31
N ALA A 75 3.48 -7.83 -0.15
CA ALA A 75 4.10 -6.51 -0.04
C ALA A 75 5.62 -6.55 -0.33
N THR A 76 6.33 -7.58 0.14
CA THR A 76 7.77 -7.73 -0.15
C THR A 76 8.05 -8.04 -1.61
N ASN A 77 7.15 -8.75 -2.29
CA ASN A 77 7.30 -9.02 -3.72
C ASN A 77 7.16 -7.74 -4.59
N ALA A 78 6.59 -6.67 -4.07
CA ALA A 78 6.53 -5.38 -4.76
C ALA A 78 7.87 -4.59 -4.73
N LEU A 79 8.85 -5.02 -3.92
CA LEU A 79 10.11 -4.29 -3.73
C LEU A 79 10.89 -3.99 -5.01
N PRO A 80 11.04 -4.92 -5.98
CA PRO A 80 11.78 -4.63 -7.21
C PRO A 80 11.23 -3.41 -7.96
N GLY A 81 9.93 -3.36 -8.21
CA GLY A 81 9.32 -2.24 -8.90
C GLY A 81 9.28 -0.94 -8.07
N LEU A 82 9.24 -1.04 -6.72
CA LEU A 82 9.39 0.14 -5.86
C LEU A 82 10.80 0.72 -5.93
N ALA A 83 11.82 -0.14 -5.95
CA ALA A 83 13.20 0.30 -6.09
C ALA A 83 13.46 0.97 -7.44
N GLU A 84 12.89 0.45 -8.52
CA GLU A 84 12.92 1.05 -9.85
C GLU A 84 12.29 2.44 -9.84
N ALA A 85 11.05 2.55 -9.37
CA ALA A 85 10.35 3.83 -9.27
C ALA A 85 11.10 4.86 -8.40
N PHE A 86 11.77 4.41 -7.34
CA PHE A 86 12.58 5.28 -6.49
C PHE A 86 13.82 5.82 -7.23
N VAL A 87 14.56 4.96 -7.93
CA VAL A 87 15.73 5.36 -8.71
C VAL A 87 15.34 6.34 -9.82
N ASP A 88 14.22 6.10 -10.48
CA ASP A 88 13.70 6.92 -11.57
C ASP A 88 12.91 8.14 -11.09
N SER A 89 12.81 8.34 -9.77
CA SER A 89 12.04 9.45 -9.16
C SER A 89 10.57 9.51 -9.62
N ALA A 90 9.99 8.36 -9.93
CA ALA A 90 8.60 8.27 -10.37
C ALA A 90 7.64 8.44 -9.18
N PRO A 91 6.61 9.31 -9.30
CA PRO A 91 5.67 9.56 -8.22
C PRO A 91 4.66 8.40 -8.13
N ILE A 92 4.93 7.44 -7.26
CA ILE A 92 4.00 6.35 -6.99
C ILE A 92 3.64 6.28 -5.51
N ILE A 93 2.41 5.87 -5.23
CA ILE A 93 1.95 5.51 -3.88
C ILE A 93 1.63 4.02 -3.84
N ILE A 94 2.17 3.33 -2.84
CA ILE A 94 1.82 1.92 -2.59
C ILE A 94 1.05 1.79 -1.28
N ILE A 95 -0.04 1.06 -1.33
CA ILE A 95 -0.89 0.75 -0.18
C ILE A 95 -0.85 -0.76 0.02
N SER A 96 -0.29 -1.17 1.15
CA SER A 96 -0.25 -2.58 1.54
C SER A 96 -1.32 -2.88 2.57
N GLY A 97 -2.02 -3.97 2.38
CA GLY A 97 -2.83 -4.55 3.43
C GLY A 97 -1.99 -4.97 4.64
N GLN A 98 -2.65 -5.32 5.74
CA GLN A 98 -2.02 -5.83 6.94
C GLN A 98 -2.92 -6.85 7.63
N VAL A 99 -2.34 -7.68 8.49
CA VAL A 99 -3.10 -8.58 9.37
C VAL A 99 -3.93 -7.80 10.38
N GLU A 100 -4.94 -8.44 10.96
CA GLU A 100 -5.70 -7.83 12.05
C GLU A 100 -4.77 -7.40 13.20
N LYS A 101 -5.04 -6.25 13.80
CA LYS A 101 -4.20 -5.65 14.84
C LYS A 101 -3.85 -6.62 15.98
N LYS A 102 -4.80 -7.47 16.38
CA LYS A 102 -4.59 -8.47 17.44
C LYS A 102 -3.56 -9.56 17.07
N PHE A 103 -3.31 -9.76 15.78
CA PHE A 103 -2.33 -10.73 15.25
C PHE A 103 -1.01 -10.08 14.84
N SER A 104 -0.76 -8.83 15.22
CA SER A 104 0.52 -8.18 14.97
C SER A 104 1.48 -8.40 16.13
N ALA A 105 2.66 -8.96 15.85
CA ALA A 105 3.72 -9.18 16.82
C ALA A 105 4.21 -7.86 17.46
N ASP A 106 4.08 -6.74 16.78
CA ASP A 106 4.41 -5.41 17.31
C ASP A 106 3.62 -5.04 18.59
N ASN A 107 2.48 -5.67 18.83
CA ASN A 107 1.69 -5.47 20.07
C ASN A 107 2.19 -6.33 21.24
N TYR A 108 3.07 -7.28 20.99
CA TYR A 108 3.57 -8.25 21.97
C TYR A 108 5.10 -8.22 22.07
N LYS A 109 5.68 -7.04 22.10
CA LYS A 109 7.14 -6.83 22.08
C LYS A 109 7.88 -7.55 23.21
N ASN A 110 7.22 -7.68 24.39
CA ASN A 110 7.74 -8.40 25.54
C ASN A 110 7.93 -9.91 25.31
N LEU A 111 7.26 -10.49 24.30
CA LEU A 111 7.36 -11.90 23.97
C LEU A 111 8.42 -12.19 22.90
N ASN A 112 9.08 -11.16 22.36
CA ASN A 112 10.10 -11.26 21.32
C ASN A 112 9.71 -12.19 20.15
N LEU A 113 8.46 -12.09 19.70
CA LEU A 113 7.92 -12.91 18.63
C LEU A 113 8.48 -12.47 17.27
N ARG A 114 8.87 -13.44 16.45
CA ARG A 114 9.26 -13.21 15.06
C ARG A 114 8.06 -12.80 14.21
N SER A 115 6.94 -13.47 14.39
CA SER A 115 5.68 -13.28 13.67
C SER A 115 4.56 -13.91 14.48
N LEU A 116 3.35 -13.39 14.40
CA LEU A 116 2.18 -13.92 15.10
C LEU A 116 1.04 -14.26 14.12
N GLY A 117 0.69 -13.35 13.23
CA GLY A 117 -0.36 -13.56 12.24
C GLY A 117 0.15 -14.23 10.96
N ALA A 118 -0.77 -14.85 10.20
CA ALA A 118 -0.45 -15.40 8.89
C ALA A 118 0.03 -14.29 7.96
N ALA A 119 1.20 -14.48 7.35
CA ALA A 119 1.84 -13.51 6.47
C ALA A 119 2.13 -12.14 7.14
N GLU A 120 2.21 -12.10 8.46
CA GLU A 120 2.60 -10.88 9.16
C GLU A 120 4.06 -10.54 8.88
N PHE A 121 4.27 -9.33 8.44
CA PHE A 121 5.59 -8.78 8.18
C PHE A 121 5.58 -7.26 8.23
N SER A 122 6.58 -6.66 8.85
CA SER A 122 6.69 -5.19 8.93
C SER A 122 7.40 -4.65 7.68
N ILE A 123 6.66 -4.48 6.59
CA ILE A 123 7.20 -3.98 5.33
C ILE A 123 7.80 -2.57 5.47
N THR A 124 7.23 -1.70 6.30
CA THR A 124 7.71 -0.33 6.51
C THR A 124 9.14 -0.27 7.04
N LYS A 125 9.59 -1.30 7.79
CA LYS A 125 10.99 -1.38 8.24
C LYS A 125 11.95 -1.66 7.08
N VAL A 126 11.52 -2.42 6.08
CA VAL A 126 12.32 -2.73 4.89
C VAL A 126 12.37 -1.56 3.93
N LEU A 127 11.25 -0.85 3.78
CA LEU A 127 11.10 0.24 2.82
C LEU A 127 11.85 1.53 3.20
N LYS A 128 12.32 1.66 4.43
CA LYS A 128 12.86 2.91 4.99
C LYS A 128 13.87 3.65 4.09
N ASN A 129 14.65 2.91 3.30
CA ASN A 129 15.73 3.47 2.46
C ASN A 129 15.38 3.53 0.97
N ILE A 130 14.21 3.06 0.57
CA ILE A 130 13.80 2.99 -0.83
C ILE A 130 12.44 3.66 -1.10
N VAL A 131 11.94 4.43 -0.14
CA VAL A 131 10.76 5.28 -0.32
C VAL A 131 10.96 6.60 0.41
N LYS A 132 10.37 7.67 -0.11
CA LYS A 132 10.39 9.00 0.51
C LYS A 132 9.69 9.00 1.88
N TYR A 133 8.60 8.27 1.99
CA TYR A 133 7.80 8.18 3.21
C TYR A 133 7.19 6.79 3.36
N SER A 134 7.19 6.25 4.58
CA SER A 134 6.49 4.99 4.89
C SER A 134 5.94 5.01 6.31
N THR A 135 4.72 4.53 6.48
CA THR A 135 4.05 4.45 7.78
C THR A 135 3.14 3.22 7.88
N THR A 136 2.84 2.82 9.09
CA THR A 136 1.77 1.85 9.40
C THR A 136 0.69 2.57 10.19
N ILE A 137 -0.52 2.63 9.65
CA ILE A 137 -1.66 3.28 10.31
C ILE A 137 -2.07 2.43 11.53
N LYS A 138 -1.68 2.85 12.72
CA LYS A 138 -1.97 2.17 13.98
C LYS A 138 -3.26 2.64 14.64
N ASN A 139 -3.59 3.92 14.49
CA ASN A 139 -4.81 4.53 14.97
C ASN A 139 -5.66 4.97 13.77
N PRO A 140 -6.93 4.54 13.67
CA PRO A 140 -7.82 4.94 12.59
C PRO A 140 -7.99 6.47 12.44
N ASN A 141 -7.85 7.23 13.52
CA ASN A 141 -7.98 8.68 13.50
C ASN A 141 -6.83 9.39 12.76
N ASP A 142 -5.66 8.74 12.67
CA ASP A 142 -4.49 9.29 11.99
C ASP A 142 -4.52 9.02 10.47
N CYS A 143 -5.46 8.18 10.01
CA CYS A 143 -5.49 7.69 8.64
C CYS A 143 -5.48 8.83 7.61
N LEU A 144 -6.31 9.86 7.80
CA LEU A 144 -6.39 10.97 6.87
C LEU A 144 -5.06 11.74 6.79
N TYR A 145 -4.46 12.01 7.93
CA TYR A 145 -3.15 12.69 8.00
C TYR A 145 -2.07 11.86 7.30
N GLU A 146 -2.00 10.56 7.58
CA GLU A 146 -0.97 9.69 7.03
C GLU A 146 -1.06 9.53 5.51
N ILE A 147 -2.29 9.41 4.97
CA ILE A 147 -2.48 9.30 3.51
C ILE A 147 -2.17 10.64 2.81
N GLN A 148 -2.58 11.77 3.39
CA GLN A 148 -2.27 13.08 2.84
C GLN A 148 -0.76 13.34 2.84
N LYS A 149 -0.07 12.98 3.94
CA LYS A 149 1.37 13.10 4.02
C LYS A 149 2.10 12.21 3.01
N ALA A 150 1.58 11.03 2.73
CA ALA A 150 2.16 10.14 1.72
C ALA A 150 1.98 10.68 0.29
N LEU A 151 0.92 11.45 0.03
CA LEU A 151 0.63 12.06 -1.27
C LEU A 151 1.38 13.38 -1.50
N PHE A 152 1.87 14.02 -0.43
CA PHE A 152 2.65 15.26 -0.48
C PHE A 152 4.12 14.99 -0.84
#